data_5ccb645fca04bb7aeb332744090ca0cf
#
_entry.id   5ccb645fca04bb7aeb332744090ca0cf
#
_cell.length_a   1.000
_cell.length_b   1.000
_cell.length_c   1.000
_cell.angle_alpha   90.00
_cell.angle_beta   90.00
_cell.angle_gamma   90.00
#
_symmetry.space_group_name_H-M   'P 1'
#
loop_
_entity.id
_entity.type
_entity.pdbx_description
1 polymer ?
#
loop_
_entity_poly.entity_id
_entity_poly.type
_entity_poly.pdbx_seq_one_letter_code
_entity_poly.pdbx_strand_id
1 'polypeptide(L)'
;MTKSAMPFVLHVDDEPDLLKPWKDEVTSQGSIEIEVCHPQDITEASLRKASLLLVDFKIDHWTERANAPALALRPPNGLAVLATLQEKAHELDPKKARAYALYTAVIQDVARELVHQPHIVARAHNLEWIFEKNGAENPIVERARRVAELAAAVESLPQDWPGEA
;
A
#
# COMPACT_ATOMS: atom_id res chain seq x y z
N MET A 1 -1.14 -30.40 0.09
CA MET A 1 -0.37 -29.16 0.30
C MET A 1 -0.88 -28.10 -0.66
N THR A 2 -1.69 -27.18 -0.18
CA THR A 2 -2.14 -26.02 -0.98
C THR A 2 -0.91 -25.17 -1.27
N LYS A 3 -0.59 -24.97 -2.55
CA LYS A 3 0.48 -24.09 -3.00
C LYS A 3 0.13 -22.70 -2.47
N SER A 4 0.91 -22.20 -1.52
CA SER A 4 0.74 -20.80 -1.06
C SER A 4 0.77 -19.91 -2.29
N ALA A 5 -0.20 -19.01 -2.41
CA ALA A 5 -0.21 -18.05 -3.50
C ALA A 5 1.05 -17.16 -3.34
N MET A 6 1.56 -16.67 -4.46
CA MET A 6 2.72 -15.77 -4.42
C MET A 6 2.27 -14.43 -3.83
N PRO A 7 2.97 -13.90 -2.81
CA PRO A 7 2.65 -12.60 -2.24
C PRO A 7 2.61 -11.51 -3.32
N PHE A 8 1.61 -10.65 -3.26
CA PHE A 8 1.41 -9.58 -4.22
C PHE A 8 1.31 -8.23 -3.52
N VAL A 9 2.16 -7.31 -3.92
CA VAL A 9 2.14 -5.92 -3.46
C VAL A 9 1.48 -5.05 -4.52
N LEU A 10 0.42 -4.34 -4.14
CA LEU A 10 -0.16 -3.27 -4.96
C LEU A 10 0.35 -1.93 -4.42
N HIS A 11 1.20 -1.27 -5.18
CA HIS A 11 1.77 0.03 -4.83
C HIS A 11 1.12 1.13 -5.68
N VAL A 12 0.43 2.03 -5.02
CA VAL A 12 -0.26 3.17 -5.65
C VAL A 12 0.54 4.43 -5.43
N ASP A 13 0.94 5.07 -6.51
CA ASP A 13 1.75 6.29 -6.53
C ASP A 13 1.31 7.17 -7.71
N ASP A 14 1.47 8.47 -7.60
CA ASP A 14 1.12 9.40 -8.69
C ASP A 14 2.26 9.59 -9.71
N GLU A 15 3.44 9.05 -9.42
CA GLU A 15 4.59 9.03 -10.32
C GLU A 15 5.19 7.61 -10.48
N PRO A 16 4.39 6.59 -10.88
CA PRO A 16 4.83 5.19 -10.90
C PRO A 16 6.04 4.93 -11.81
N ASP A 17 6.23 5.73 -12.85
CA ASP A 17 7.37 5.61 -13.77
C ASP A 17 8.72 5.85 -13.08
N LEU A 18 8.74 6.67 -12.03
CA LEU A 18 9.94 6.95 -11.24
C LEU A 18 10.29 5.80 -10.29
N LEU A 19 9.38 4.87 -10.07
CA LEU A 19 9.53 3.77 -9.12
C LEU A 19 10.07 2.47 -9.74
N LYS A 20 10.60 2.52 -10.97
CA LYS A 20 11.18 1.33 -11.59
C LYS A 20 12.32 0.71 -10.75
N PRO A 21 13.32 1.46 -10.22
CA PRO A 21 14.34 0.88 -9.37
C PRO A 21 13.77 0.26 -8.09
N TRP A 22 12.75 0.86 -7.53
CA TRP A 22 12.02 0.33 -6.37
C TRP A 22 11.35 -1.00 -6.69
N LYS A 23 10.60 -1.06 -7.79
CA LYS A 23 9.94 -2.28 -8.26
C LYS A 23 10.94 -3.41 -8.49
N ASP A 24 12.05 -3.12 -9.17
CA ASP A 24 13.11 -4.08 -9.45
C ASP A 24 13.71 -4.62 -8.13
N GLU A 25 13.95 -3.73 -7.16
CA GLU A 25 14.51 -4.12 -5.86
C GLU A 25 13.54 -5.02 -5.07
N VAL A 26 12.25 -4.66 -4.98
CA VAL A 26 11.25 -5.51 -4.29
C VAL A 26 11.18 -6.88 -4.94
N THR A 27 11.15 -6.94 -6.25
CA THR A 27 11.11 -8.21 -7.00
C THR A 27 12.35 -9.07 -6.74
N SER A 28 13.51 -8.46 -6.51
CA SER A 28 14.76 -9.16 -6.21
C SER A 28 14.79 -9.83 -4.84
N GLN A 29 13.91 -9.44 -3.92
CA GLN A 29 13.88 -9.98 -2.55
C GLN A 29 13.34 -11.41 -2.44
N GLY A 30 12.86 -12.01 -3.53
CA GLY A 30 12.41 -13.40 -3.54
C GLY A 30 11.17 -13.63 -4.41
N SER A 31 10.38 -14.65 -4.06
CA SER A 31 9.14 -14.99 -4.77
C SER A 31 8.02 -14.02 -4.38
N ILE A 32 8.07 -12.81 -4.91
CA ILE A 32 7.09 -11.75 -4.68
C ILE A 32 6.78 -11.06 -6.01
N GLU A 33 5.54 -10.66 -6.18
CA GLU A 33 5.09 -9.85 -7.32
C GLU A 33 4.69 -8.46 -6.83
N ILE A 34 5.06 -7.43 -7.58
CA ILE A 34 4.66 -6.04 -7.30
C ILE A 34 4.12 -5.38 -8.56
N GLU A 35 2.96 -4.76 -8.43
CA GLU A 35 2.40 -3.81 -9.40
C GLU A 35 2.53 -2.40 -8.83
N VAL A 36 3.05 -1.48 -9.64
CA VAL A 36 3.10 -0.05 -9.31
C VAL A 36 2.24 0.66 -10.34
N CYS A 37 1.25 1.42 -9.89
CA CYS A 37 0.28 2.06 -10.77
C CYS A 37 -0.22 3.41 -10.24
N HIS A 38 -0.77 4.21 -11.15
CA HIS A 38 -1.52 5.40 -10.77
C HIS A 38 -2.83 5.04 -10.04
N PRO A 39 -3.39 5.96 -9.23
CA PRO A 39 -4.67 5.72 -8.54
C PRO A 39 -5.82 5.35 -9.48
N GLN A 40 -5.88 5.91 -10.71
CA GLN A 40 -6.93 5.62 -11.69
C GLN A 40 -6.77 4.25 -12.37
N ASP A 41 -5.59 3.65 -12.34
CA ASP A 41 -5.28 2.41 -13.05
C ASP A 41 -5.49 1.16 -12.18
N ILE A 42 -5.91 1.34 -10.93
CA ILE A 42 -6.20 0.24 -10.01
C ILE A 42 -7.36 -0.59 -10.56
N THR A 43 -7.13 -1.91 -10.64
CA THR A 43 -8.15 -2.86 -11.06
C THR A 43 -8.70 -3.68 -9.88
N GLU A 44 -9.93 -4.18 -10.00
CA GLU A 44 -10.47 -5.10 -9.00
C GLU A 44 -9.63 -6.39 -8.90
N ALA A 45 -9.05 -6.83 -10.02
CA ALA A 45 -8.19 -8.02 -10.04
C ALA A 45 -6.92 -7.82 -9.20
N SER A 46 -6.22 -6.67 -9.37
CA SER A 46 -5.06 -6.31 -8.58
C SER A 46 -5.42 -6.18 -7.10
N LEU A 47 -6.55 -5.55 -6.81
CA LEU A 47 -7.01 -5.34 -5.44
C LEU A 47 -7.37 -6.65 -4.74
N ARG A 48 -8.03 -7.60 -5.45
CA ARG A 48 -8.31 -8.95 -4.93
C ARG A 48 -7.04 -9.73 -4.63
N LYS A 49 -6.03 -9.61 -5.50
CA LYS A 49 -4.76 -10.33 -5.41
C LYS A 49 -3.88 -9.81 -4.27
N ALA A 50 -3.99 -8.53 -3.92
CA ALA A 50 -3.08 -7.86 -3.00
C ALA A 50 -3.04 -8.51 -1.60
N SER A 51 -1.82 -8.82 -1.15
CA SER A 51 -1.48 -9.16 0.23
C SER A 51 -1.07 -7.90 1.00
N LEU A 52 -0.43 -6.95 0.31
CA LEU A 52 -0.04 -5.64 0.85
C LEU A 52 -0.49 -4.54 -0.11
N LEU A 53 -1.22 -3.56 0.41
CA LEU A 53 -1.49 -2.29 -0.26
C LEU A 53 -0.55 -1.24 0.29
N LEU A 54 0.26 -0.67 -0.58
CA LEU A 54 1.24 0.37 -0.29
C LEU A 54 0.83 1.62 -1.07
N VAL A 55 0.62 2.74 -0.40
CA VAL A 55 0.14 3.97 -1.04
C VAL A 55 1.04 5.15 -0.70
N ASP A 56 1.43 5.93 -1.71
CA ASP A 56 2.13 7.19 -1.45
C ASP A 56 1.21 8.17 -0.71
N PHE A 57 1.74 8.81 0.32
CA PHE A 57 0.99 9.82 1.08
C PHE A 57 0.71 11.07 0.26
N LYS A 58 1.70 11.55 -0.51
CA LYS A 58 1.56 12.70 -1.39
C LYS A 58 1.23 12.26 -2.81
N ILE A 59 0.04 12.63 -3.28
CA ILE A 59 -0.46 12.35 -4.62
C ILE A 59 -0.74 13.66 -5.38
N ASP A 60 0.22 14.59 -5.31
CA ASP A 60 0.08 15.95 -5.84
C ASP A 60 0.11 15.97 -7.39
N HIS A 61 0.77 14.99 -8.02
CA HIS A 61 0.92 14.89 -9.47
C HIS A 61 -0.11 13.94 -10.12
N TRP A 62 -1.18 13.60 -9.43
CA TRP A 62 -2.25 12.79 -10.00
C TRP A 62 -3.05 13.60 -11.03
N THR A 63 -2.63 13.52 -12.29
CA THR A 63 -3.16 14.31 -13.42
C THR A 63 -4.62 14.01 -13.71
N GLU A 64 -5.06 12.75 -13.60
CA GLU A 64 -6.44 12.31 -13.85
C GLU A 64 -7.42 12.59 -12.70
N ARG A 65 -6.94 13.16 -11.61
CA ARG A 65 -7.77 13.46 -10.43
C ARG A 65 -8.97 14.34 -10.74
N ALA A 66 -8.80 15.32 -11.65
CA ALA A 66 -9.88 16.23 -12.06
C ALA A 66 -10.98 15.50 -12.83
N ASN A 67 -10.65 14.41 -13.52
CA ASN A 67 -11.53 13.60 -14.36
C ASN A 67 -12.18 12.45 -13.59
N ALA A 68 -11.87 12.27 -12.31
CA ALA A 68 -12.50 11.25 -11.48
C ALA A 68 -14.02 11.46 -11.45
N PRO A 69 -14.83 10.39 -11.62
CA PRO A 69 -16.26 10.51 -11.96
C PRO A 69 -17.14 11.06 -10.84
N ALA A 70 -16.63 11.13 -9.60
CA ALA A 70 -17.35 11.70 -8.48
C ALA A 70 -16.43 12.49 -7.54
N LEU A 71 -16.93 13.55 -6.92
CA LEU A 71 -16.18 14.32 -5.91
C LEU A 71 -15.71 13.46 -4.74
N ALA A 72 -16.52 12.50 -4.33
CA ALA A 72 -16.17 11.53 -3.28
C ALA A 72 -14.99 10.62 -3.66
N LEU A 73 -14.67 10.48 -4.95
CA LEU A 73 -13.57 9.69 -5.47
C LEU A 73 -12.30 10.52 -5.76
N ARG A 74 -12.23 11.74 -5.27
CA ARG A 74 -11.06 12.62 -5.39
C ARG A 74 -10.38 12.81 -4.04
N PRO A 75 -9.83 11.75 -3.44
CA PRO A 75 -9.22 11.86 -2.13
C PRO A 75 -8.05 12.87 -2.15
N PRO A 76 -7.89 13.66 -1.07
CA PRO A 76 -6.90 14.74 -1.05
C PRO A 76 -5.46 14.25 -0.88
N ASN A 77 -5.28 13.05 -0.34
CA ASN A 77 -3.97 12.45 -0.06
C ASN A 77 -4.03 10.93 -0.09
N GLY A 78 -2.88 10.29 -0.02
CA GLY A 78 -2.77 8.83 -0.06
C GLY A 78 -3.47 8.11 1.09
N LEU A 79 -3.62 8.73 2.25
CA LEU A 79 -4.34 8.13 3.37
C LEU A 79 -5.84 7.98 3.06
N ALA A 80 -6.44 8.97 2.42
CA ALA A 80 -7.82 8.91 1.97
C ALA A 80 -8.00 7.92 0.80
N VAL A 81 -7.02 7.82 -0.11
CA VAL A 81 -6.98 6.76 -1.13
C VAL A 81 -6.96 5.40 -0.47
N LEU A 82 -6.08 5.20 0.50
CA LEU A 82 -5.93 3.93 1.19
C LEU A 82 -7.22 3.52 1.93
N ALA A 83 -7.90 4.44 2.60
CA ALA A 83 -9.18 4.18 3.26
C ALA A 83 -10.25 3.68 2.26
N THR A 84 -10.34 4.32 1.09
CA THR A 84 -11.25 3.87 0.01
C THR A 84 -10.87 2.48 -0.50
N LEU A 85 -9.59 2.20 -0.66
CA LEU A 85 -9.11 0.89 -1.11
C LEU A 85 -9.32 -0.21 -0.06
N GLN A 86 -9.20 0.11 1.23
CA GLN A 86 -9.51 -0.82 2.33
C GLN A 86 -10.96 -1.27 2.28
N GLU A 87 -11.89 -0.31 2.17
CA GLU A 87 -13.32 -0.60 2.06
C GLU A 87 -13.61 -1.46 0.83
N LYS A 88 -13.09 -1.06 -0.34
CA LYS A 88 -13.31 -1.80 -1.58
C LYS A 88 -12.69 -3.20 -1.56
N ALA A 89 -11.50 -3.35 -1.01
CA ALA A 89 -10.86 -4.65 -0.88
C ALA A 89 -11.64 -5.59 0.04
N HIS A 90 -12.21 -5.06 1.12
CA HIS A 90 -13.07 -5.82 2.02
C HIS A 90 -14.38 -6.26 1.33
N GLU A 91 -15.02 -5.38 0.57
CA GLU A 91 -16.20 -5.74 -0.24
C GLU A 91 -15.92 -6.86 -1.24
N LEU A 92 -14.77 -6.80 -1.91
CA LEU A 92 -14.39 -7.77 -2.94
C LEU A 92 -14.03 -9.15 -2.38
N ASP A 93 -13.36 -9.20 -1.24
CA ASP A 93 -12.97 -10.44 -0.56
C ASP A 93 -12.78 -10.17 0.95
N PRO A 94 -13.84 -10.32 1.75
CA PRO A 94 -13.79 -10.02 3.19
C PRO A 94 -12.97 -11.02 4.01
N LYS A 95 -12.64 -12.19 3.44
CA LYS A 95 -11.90 -13.24 4.14
C LYS A 95 -10.39 -13.16 3.91
N LYS A 96 -9.94 -12.46 2.88
CA LYS A 96 -8.52 -12.35 2.59
C LYS A 96 -7.84 -11.39 3.58
N ALA A 97 -6.84 -11.91 4.29
CA ALA A 97 -5.96 -11.06 5.11
C ALA A 97 -5.16 -10.12 4.20
N ARG A 98 -5.06 -8.87 4.60
CA ARG A 98 -4.29 -7.83 3.89
C ARG A 98 -3.59 -6.92 4.88
N ALA A 99 -2.39 -6.51 4.54
CA ALA A 99 -1.71 -5.42 5.22
C ALA A 99 -1.88 -4.10 4.43
N TYR A 100 -1.83 -3.01 5.15
CA TYR A 100 -1.97 -1.65 4.60
C TYR A 100 -0.83 -0.78 5.13
N ALA A 101 -0.15 -0.06 4.23
CA ALA A 101 0.96 0.79 4.61
C ALA A 101 1.02 2.06 3.76
N LEU A 102 1.61 3.10 4.31
CA LEU A 102 1.99 4.30 3.56
C LEU A 102 3.44 4.23 3.11
N TYR A 103 3.73 4.87 1.99
CA TYR A 103 5.07 5.05 1.45
C TYR A 103 5.29 6.54 1.19
N THR A 104 6.12 7.20 1.97
CA THR A 104 6.24 8.66 1.94
C THR A 104 7.69 9.12 1.86
N ALA A 105 7.93 10.24 1.18
CA ALA A 105 9.26 10.83 1.09
C ALA A 105 9.75 11.36 2.45
N VAL A 106 8.84 11.90 3.26
CA VAL A 106 9.17 12.44 4.58
C VAL A 106 8.08 12.06 5.58
N ILE A 107 8.41 11.15 6.48
CA ILE A 107 7.47 10.66 7.51
C ILE A 107 6.92 11.80 8.40
N GLN A 108 7.72 12.84 8.59
CA GLN A 108 7.32 14.00 9.38
C GLN A 108 6.23 14.84 8.71
N ASP A 109 6.11 14.79 7.39
CA ASP A 109 5.02 15.47 6.68
C ASP A 109 3.67 14.86 7.03
N VAL A 110 3.60 13.53 7.20
CA VAL A 110 2.39 12.84 7.66
C VAL A 110 1.97 13.36 9.04
N ALA A 111 2.91 13.46 9.97
CA ALA A 111 2.66 13.96 11.31
C ALA A 111 2.25 15.43 11.31
N ARG A 112 2.91 16.28 10.51
CA ARG A 112 2.64 17.71 10.42
C ARG A 112 1.28 18.01 9.81
N GLU A 113 0.93 17.36 8.69
CA GLU A 113 -0.33 17.60 8.01
C GLU A 113 -1.55 17.08 8.79
N LEU A 114 -1.37 15.99 9.53
CA LEU A 114 -2.43 15.38 10.33
C LEU A 114 -2.40 15.81 11.81
N VAL A 115 -1.45 16.66 12.20
CA VAL A 115 -1.28 17.18 13.58
C VAL A 115 -1.11 16.07 14.63
N HIS A 116 -0.62 14.90 14.22
CA HIS A 116 -0.45 13.73 15.07
C HIS A 116 0.88 13.04 14.84
N GLN A 117 1.35 12.33 15.85
CA GLN A 117 2.55 11.49 15.72
C GLN A 117 2.30 10.33 14.73
N PRO A 118 3.30 9.92 13.91
CA PRO A 118 3.11 8.87 12.90
C PRO A 118 2.49 7.57 13.42
N HIS A 119 2.86 7.15 14.63
CA HIS A 119 2.31 5.93 15.22
C HIS A 119 0.83 6.05 15.60
N ILE A 120 0.35 7.26 15.93
CA ILE A 120 -1.08 7.51 16.20
C ILE A 120 -1.85 7.44 14.89
N VAL A 121 -1.30 8.03 13.81
CA VAL A 121 -1.87 7.95 12.46
C VAL A 121 -1.98 6.49 12.02
N ALA A 122 -0.90 5.71 12.17
CA ALA A 122 -0.91 4.30 11.81
C ALA A 122 -2.03 3.53 12.53
N ARG A 123 -2.15 3.70 13.85
CA ARG A 123 -3.20 3.04 14.64
C ARG A 123 -4.61 3.48 14.27
N ALA A 124 -4.82 4.78 14.04
CA ALA A 124 -6.14 5.32 13.71
C ALA A 124 -6.65 4.84 12.33
N HIS A 125 -5.75 4.47 11.43
CA HIS A 125 -6.06 4.07 10.06
C HIS A 125 -5.76 2.60 9.76
N ASN A 126 -5.51 1.77 10.78
CA ASN A 126 -5.18 0.35 10.65
C ASN A 126 -4.02 0.10 9.68
N LEU A 127 -2.96 0.91 9.81
CA LEU A 127 -1.73 0.72 9.05
C LEU A 127 -0.78 -0.19 9.81
N GLU A 128 -0.23 -1.17 9.13
CA GLU A 128 0.84 -2.02 9.66
C GLU A 128 2.17 -1.27 9.70
N TRP A 129 2.41 -0.36 8.74
CA TRP A 129 3.65 0.38 8.66
C TRP A 129 3.53 1.71 7.91
N ILE A 130 4.49 2.59 8.16
CA ILE A 130 4.76 3.78 7.34
C ILE A 130 6.23 3.70 6.90
N PHE A 131 6.45 3.51 5.60
CA PHE A 131 7.78 3.44 5.01
C PHE A 131 8.23 4.82 4.53
N GLU A 132 9.48 5.18 4.84
CA GLU A 132 10.07 6.42 4.37
C GLU A 132 10.93 6.18 3.12
N LYS A 133 10.62 6.90 2.02
CA LYS A 133 11.30 6.73 0.72
C LYS A 133 12.81 7.05 0.76
N ASN A 134 13.20 8.08 1.52
CA ASN A 134 14.52 8.71 1.43
C ASN A 134 15.31 8.69 2.74
N GLY A 135 14.94 7.88 3.69
CA GLY A 135 15.66 7.78 4.96
C GLY A 135 17.11 7.32 4.76
N ALA A 136 18.08 8.15 5.15
CA ALA A 136 19.51 7.81 5.04
C ALA A 136 19.87 6.54 5.82
N GLU A 137 19.13 6.24 6.88
CA GLU A 137 19.30 5.07 7.74
C GLU A 137 18.56 3.83 7.20
N ASN A 138 17.80 3.97 6.11
CA ASN A 138 16.96 2.90 5.60
C ASN A 138 17.12 2.79 4.07
N PRO A 139 18.19 2.12 3.58
CA PRO A 139 18.46 1.99 2.17
C PRO A 139 17.33 1.25 1.44
N ILE A 140 17.23 1.47 0.12
CA ILE A 140 16.18 0.88 -0.74
C ILE A 140 16.09 -0.64 -0.57
N VAL A 141 17.22 -1.33 -0.44
CA VAL A 141 17.31 -2.78 -0.24
C VAL A 141 16.61 -3.21 1.05
N GLU A 142 16.85 -2.51 2.15
CA GLU A 142 16.25 -2.82 3.44
C GLU A 142 14.75 -2.57 3.45
N ARG A 143 14.30 -1.47 2.83
CA ARG A 143 12.86 -1.19 2.66
C ARG A 143 12.18 -2.26 1.82
N ALA A 144 12.80 -2.63 0.69
CA ALA A 144 12.28 -3.67 -0.20
C ALA A 144 12.16 -5.01 0.53
N ARG A 145 13.18 -5.38 1.30
CA ARG A 145 13.16 -6.58 2.16
C ARG A 145 11.99 -6.56 3.14
N ARG A 146 11.78 -5.48 3.85
CA ARG A 146 10.67 -5.34 4.82
C ARG A 146 9.31 -5.41 4.16
N VAL A 147 9.14 -4.79 3.00
CA VAL A 147 7.90 -4.87 2.22
C VAL A 147 7.62 -6.30 1.78
N ALA A 148 8.65 -7.00 1.27
CA ALA A 148 8.53 -8.38 0.86
C ALA A 148 8.18 -9.31 2.03
N GLU A 149 8.86 -9.15 3.17
CA GLU A 149 8.59 -9.93 4.39
C GLU A 149 7.18 -9.70 4.93
N LEU A 150 6.70 -8.45 4.95
CA LEU A 150 5.34 -8.12 5.38
C LEU A 150 4.30 -8.77 4.45
N ALA A 151 4.45 -8.63 3.14
CA ALA A 151 3.54 -9.23 2.17
C ALA A 151 3.53 -10.76 2.29
N ALA A 152 4.69 -11.40 2.46
CA ALA A 152 4.80 -12.85 2.64
C ALA A 152 4.17 -13.33 3.95
N ALA A 153 4.37 -12.60 5.04
CA ALA A 153 3.78 -12.91 6.33
C ALA A 153 2.25 -12.88 6.26
N VAL A 154 1.68 -11.85 5.63
CA VAL A 154 0.23 -11.70 5.48
C VAL A 154 -0.35 -12.79 4.57
N GLU A 155 0.30 -13.10 3.44
CA GLU A 155 -0.16 -14.17 2.53
C GLU A 155 -0.13 -15.56 3.19
N SER A 156 0.71 -15.74 4.21
CA SER A 156 0.79 -16.99 4.97
C SER A 156 -0.29 -17.14 6.04
N LEU A 157 -1.05 -16.09 6.35
CA LEU A 157 -2.12 -16.14 7.34
C LEU A 157 -3.27 -17.02 6.86
N PRO A 158 -3.96 -17.74 7.77
CA PRO A 158 -5.16 -18.48 7.42
C PRO A 158 -6.23 -17.56 6.82
N GLN A 159 -6.83 -17.98 5.70
CA GLN A 159 -7.88 -17.20 5.03
C GLN A 159 -9.23 -17.21 5.78
N ASP A 160 -9.35 -18.04 6.77
CA ASP A 160 -10.51 -18.17 7.66
C ASP A 160 -10.28 -17.60 9.05
N TRP A 161 -9.31 -16.68 9.15
CA TRP A 161 -9.12 -15.91 10.39
C TRP A 161 -10.48 -15.31 10.79
N PRO A 162 -11.03 -15.67 11.96
CA PRO A 162 -12.30 -15.10 12.35
C PRO A 162 -12.11 -13.60 12.50
N GLY A 163 -12.61 -12.86 11.51
CA GLY A 163 -12.75 -11.42 11.68
C GLY A 163 -13.53 -11.21 12.96
N GLU A 164 -13.03 -10.34 13.82
CA GLU A 164 -13.74 -9.99 15.03
C GLU A 164 -15.16 -9.58 14.67
N ALA A 165 -16.10 -10.33 15.21
CA ALA A 165 -17.52 -10.06 15.08
C ALA A 165 -17.87 -8.81 15.90
#